data_41e03dd42da74f5fba13de189092e51b
#
_entry.id   41e03dd42da74f5fba13de189092e51b
#
_cell.length_a   1.000
_cell.length_b   1.000
_cell.length_c   1.000
_cell.angle_alpha   90.00
_cell.angle_beta   90.00
_cell.angle_gamma   90.00
#
_symmetry.space_group_name_H-M   'P 1'
#
loop_
_entity.id
_entity.type
_entity.pdbx_description
1 polymer ?
#
loop_
_entity_poly.entity_id
_entity_poly.type
_entity_poly.pdbx_seq_one_letter_code
_entity_poly.pdbx_strand_id
1 'polypeptide(L)'
;AYAARCIDNELLMMLRLKKKTSKEVSLYEPIGMDKEGNEICLVDIVEGKNTDLAEMINKKQEIREMYHYMAQLNERERQILSLRYGIFGQKETTQREIAQKLGISRSYVSRIEKNALSKLRSCFREKGKTGIRESR
;
A
#
# COMPACT_ATOMS: atom_id res chain seq x y z
N ALA A 1 -49.36 -20.26 31.35
CA ALA A 1 -49.19 -20.01 29.90
C ALA A 1 -48.30 -18.80 29.60
N TYR A 2 -48.39 -17.67 30.34
CA TYR A 2 -47.57 -16.47 30.07
C TYR A 2 -46.09 -16.68 30.37
N ALA A 3 -45.75 -17.22 31.54
CA ALA A 3 -44.38 -17.46 31.96
C ALA A 3 -43.62 -18.41 31.01
N ALA A 4 -44.29 -19.45 30.51
CA ALA A 4 -43.66 -20.34 29.53
C ALA A 4 -43.27 -19.64 28.24
N ARG A 5 -44.14 -18.76 27.70
CA ARG A 5 -43.83 -17.96 26.52
C ARG A 5 -42.68 -17.00 26.74
N CYS A 6 -42.55 -16.40 27.91
CA CYS A 6 -41.44 -15.53 28.26
C CYS A 6 -40.09 -16.30 28.25
N ILE A 7 -40.09 -17.49 28.86
CA ILE A 7 -38.93 -18.39 28.88
C ILE A 7 -38.54 -18.83 27.47
N ASP A 8 -39.51 -19.23 26.65
CA ASP A 8 -39.26 -19.65 25.27
C ASP A 8 -38.68 -18.51 24.44
N ASN A 9 -39.20 -17.30 24.58
CA ASN A 9 -38.69 -16.13 23.87
C ASN A 9 -37.24 -15.79 24.30
N GLU A 10 -36.93 -15.86 25.61
CA GLU A 10 -35.58 -15.61 26.12
C GLU A 10 -34.61 -16.67 25.62
N LEU A 11 -34.96 -17.92 25.62
CA LEU A 11 -34.16 -19.01 25.06
C LEU A 11 -33.89 -18.80 23.57
N LEU A 12 -34.90 -18.40 22.80
CA LEU A 12 -34.75 -18.10 21.37
C LEU A 12 -33.80 -16.89 21.14
N MET A 13 -33.89 -15.84 21.98
CA MET A 13 -32.97 -14.73 21.92
C MET A 13 -31.55 -15.15 22.25
N MET A 14 -31.33 -15.93 23.29
CA MET A 14 -30.01 -16.48 23.63
C MET A 14 -29.43 -17.33 22.50
N LEU A 15 -30.21 -18.18 21.87
CA LEU A 15 -29.79 -18.99 20.73
C LEU A 15 -29.41 -18.14 19.51
N ARG A 16 -30.15 -17.06 19.25
CA ARG A 16 -29.82 -16.11 18.16
C ARG A 16 -28.53 -15.40 18.41
N LEU A 17 -28.29 -14.92 19.65
CA LEU A 17 -27.03 -14.30 20.07
C LEU A 17 -25.87 -15.29 19.94
N LYS A 18 -26.03 -16.50 20.48
CA LYS A 18 -25.02 -17.56 20.37
C LYS A 18 -24.68 -17.92 18.93
N LYS A 19 -25.68 -17.97 18.03
CA LYS A 19 -25.45 -18.19 16.60
C LYS A 19 -24.67 -17.04 15.95
N LYS A 20 -24.86 -15.81 16.41
CA LYS A 20 -24.11 -14.64 15.90
C LYS A 20 -22.64 -14.69 16.32
N THR A 21 -22.35 -15.04 17.57
CA THR A 21 -21.00 -15.09 18.15
C THR A 21 -20.30 -16.43 17.95
N SER A 22 -21.00 -17.48 17.46
CA SER A 22 -20.46 -18.84 17.31
C SER A 22 -19.29 -18.95 16.30
N LYS A 23 -19.08 -17.93 15.48
CA LYS A 23 -17.97 -17.84 14.53
C LYS A 23 -16.79 -16.97 15.03
N GLU A 24 -16.95 -16.36 16.20
CA GLU A 24 -15.92 -15.59 16.83
C GLU A 24 -14.99 -16.53 17.59
N VAL A 25 -13.70 -16.41 17.35
CA VAL A 25 -12.65 -17.18 18.01
C VAL A 25 -11.83 -16.20 18.84
N SER A 26 -11.47 -16.60 20.06
CA SER A 26 -10.62 -15.76 20.91
C SER A 26 -9.23 -15.67 20.32
N LEU A 27 -8.65 -14.46 20.28
CA LEU A 27 -7.25 -14.28 19.87
C LEU A 27 -6.26 -14.94 20.83
N TYR A 28 -6.67 -15.19 22.06
CA TYR A 28 -5.86 -15.87 23.09
C TYR A 28 -6.14 -17.38 23.18
N GLU A 29 -6.90 -17.94 22.22
CA GLU A 29 -7.11 -19.38 22.15
C GLU A 29 -5.81 -20.05 21.69
N PRO A 30 -5.30 -21.05 22.43
CA PRO A 30 -4.09 -21.78 22.06
C PRO A 30 -4.37 -22.63 20.82
N ILE A 31 -3.55 -22.46 19.78
CA ILE A 31 -3.65 -23.19 18.52
C ILE A 31 -2.72 -24.39 18.49
N GLY A 32 -1.62 -24.32 19.26
CA GLY A 32 -0.61 -25.37 19.31
C GLY A 32 0.46 -25.10 20.35
N MET A 33 1.48 -25.94 20.34
CA MET A 33 2.69 -25.76 21.15
C MET A 33 3.91 -25.70 20.23
N ASP A 34 4.89 -24.88 20.59
CA ASP A 34 6.18 -24.85 19.93
C ASP A 34 7.03 -26.08 20.31
N LYS A 35 8.21 -26.21 19.71
CA LYS A 35 9.14 -27.31 20.01
C LYS A 35 9.71 -27.27 21.44
N GLU A 36 9.54 -26.14 22.11
CA GLU A 36 10.03 -25.90 23.49
C GLU A 36 8.92 -26.08 24.52
N GLY A 37 7.67 -26.35 24.08
CA GLY A 37 6.52 -26.61 24.94
C GLY A 37 5.72 -25.36 25.33
N ASN A 38 5.99 -24.21 24.72
CA ASN A 38 5.21 -22.99 24.95
C ASN A 38 3.93 -23.01 24.13
N GLU A 39 2.83 -22.51 24.70
CA GLU A 39 1.55 -22.36 23.98
C GLU A 39 1.65 -21.22 22.96
N ILE A 40 1.25 -21.51 21.71
CA ILE A 40 1.14 -20.53 20.65
C ILE A 40 -0.33 -20.13 20.54
N CYS A 41 -0.62 -18.84 20.76
CA CYS A 41 -1.95 -18.28 20.63
C CYS A 41 -2.22 -17.71 19.22
N LEU A 42 -3.49 -17.55 18.87
CA LEU A 42 -3.87 -16.96 17.58
C LEU A 42 -3.30 -15.54 17.42
N VAL A 43 -3.19 -14.77 18.51
CA VAL A 43 -2.61 -13.43 18.53
C VAL A 43 -1.14 -13.39 18.05
N ASP A 44 -0.37 -14.46 18.32
CA ASP A 44 1.04 -14.55 17.95
C ASP A 44 1.24 -14.80 16.44
N ILE A 45 0.23 -15.41 15.80
CA ILE A 45 0.25 -15.74 14.36
C ILE A 45 -0.42 -14.66 13.52
N VAL A 46 -1.44 -13.99 14.06
CA VAL A 46 -2.08 -12.87 13.37
C VAL A 46 -1.11 -11.70 13.33
N GLU A 47 -0.34 -11.66 12.25
CA GLU A 47 0.49 -10.49 11.94
C GLU A 47 -0.40 -9.24 11.93
N GLY A 48 -0.31 -8.43 12.97
CA GLY A 48 -0.66 -7.03 12.83
C GLY A 48 0.13 -6.49 11.64
N LYS A 49 -0.41 -5.53 10.90
CA LYS A 49 0.37 -4.77 9.92
C LYS A 49 1.47 -4.01 10.68
N ASN A 50 2.48 -4.74 11.14
CA ASN A 50 3.74 -4.17 11.56
C ASN A 50 4.39 -3.60 10.31
N THR A 51 3.93 -2.40 9.94
CA THR A 51 4.67 -1.61 8.96
C THR A 51 6.02 -1.37 9.61
N ASP A 52 7.03 -2.07 9.15
CA ASP A 52 8.40 -1.90 9.62
C ASP A 52 8.70 -0.39 9.55
N LEU A 53 8.94 0.22 10.69
CA LEU A 53 9.20 1.66 10.78
C LEU A 53 10.37 2.05 9.88
N ALA A 54 11.37 1.18 9.75
CA ALA A 54 12.50 1.37 8.87
C ALA A 54 12.06 1.37 7.40
N GLU A 55 11.17 0.46 7.00
CA GLU A 55 10.61 0.42 5.64
C GLU A 55 9.79 1.68 5.34
N MET A 56 8.97 2.14 6.29
CA MET A 56 8.24 3.41 6.16
C MET A 56 9.16 4.62 5.97
N ILE A 57 10.24 4.69 6.73
CA ILE A 57 11.22 5.78 6.63
C ILE A 57 11.91 5.72 5.26
N ASN A 58 12.37 4.55 4.84
CA ASN A 58 12.99 4.34 3.53
C ASN A 58 12.05 4.75 2.41
N LYS A 59 10.80 4.31 2.45
CA LYS A 59 9.79 4.67 1.44
C LYS A 59 9.52 6.18 1.39
N LYS A 60 9.46 6.85 2.53
CA LYS A 60 9.33 8.33 2.59
C LYS A 60 10.55 9.02 1.99
N GLN A 61 11.74 8.49 2.21
CA GLN A 61 12.98 9.02 1.65
C GLN A 61 13.02 8.83 0.14
N GLU A 62 12.70 7.65 -0.39
CA GLU A 62 12.61 7.39 -1.84
C GLU A 62 11.62 8.31 -2.54
N ILE A 63 10.45 8.55 -1.94
CA ILE A 63 9.45 9.49 -2.47
C ILE A 63 10.02 10.91 -2.52
N ARG A 64 10.72 11.36 -1.49
CA ARG A 64 11.33 12.69 -1.43
C ARG A 64 12.40 12.86 -2.52
N GLU A 65 13.22 11.84 -2.72
CA GLU A 65 14.22 11.78 -3.77
C GLU A 65 13.61 11.79 -5.17
N MET A 66 12.53 11.04 -5.37
CA MET A 66 11.78 11.06 -6.62
C MET A 66 11.32 12.49 -6.96
N TYR A 67 10.77 13.23 -6.00
CA TYR A 67 10.38 14.63 -6.23
C TYR A 67 11.58 15.51 -6.56
N HIS A 68 12.73 15.29 -5.93
CA HIS A 68 13.96 16.03 -6.23
C HIS A 68 14.42 15.77 -7.67
N TYR A 69 14.44 14.52 -8.12
CA TYR A 69 14.82 14.19 -9.50
C TYR A 69 13.79 14.64 -10.53
N MET A 70 12.50 14.65 -10.17
CA MET A 70 11.48 15.21 -11.04
C MET A 70 11.68 16.73 -11.29
N ALA A 71 12.24 17.46 -10.34
CA ALA A 71 12.56 18.87 -10.53
C ALA A 71 13.68 19.11 -11.59
N GLN A 72 14.51 18.10 -11.84
CA GLN A 72 15.59 18.16 -12.85
C GLN A 72 15.10 17.84 -14.28
N LEU A 73 13.88 17.31 -14.43
CA LEU A 73 13.30 17.04 -15.73
C LEU A 73 12.86 18.35 -16.42
N ASN A 74 12.85 18.32 -17.75
CA ASN A 74 12.26 19.39 -18.53
C ASN A 74 10.78 19.56 -18.17
N GLU A 75 10.28 20.79 -18.27
CA GLU A 75 8.90 21.11 -17.89
C GLU A 75 7.87 20.22 -18.60
N ARG A 76 8.10 19.95 -19.88
CA ARG A 76 7.24 19.08 -20.70
C ARG A 76 7.27 17.62 -20.26
N GLU A 77 8.44 17.09 -19.89
CA GLU A 77 8.62 15.75 -19.34
C GLU A 77 7.93 15.62 -17.99
N ARG A 78 8.12 16.59 -17.11
CA ARG A 78 7.50 16.67 -15.78
C ARG A 78 5.98 16.74 -15.88
N GLN A 79 5.44 17.58 -16.77
CA GLN A 79 4.01 17.71 -17.00
C GLN A 79 3.37 16.39 -17.47
N ILE A 80 4.00 15.70 -18.42
CA ILE A 80 3.50 14.42 -18.93
C ILE A 80 3.52 13.35 -17.85
N LEU A 81 4.60 13.24 -17.06
CA LEU A 81 4.66 12.28 -15.96
C LEU A 81 3.64 12.62 -14.86
N SER A 82 3.47 13.89 -14.52
CA SER A 82 2.48 14.31 -13.51
C SER A 82 1.06 13.94 -13.91
N LEU A 83 0.68 14.17 -15.16
CA LEU A 83 -0.63 13.79 -15.70
C LEU A 83 -0.80 12.28 -15.82
N ARG A 84 0.27 11.57 -16.20
CA ARG A 84 0.20 10.13 -16.43
C ARG A 84 0.05 9.33 -15.15
N TYR A 85 0.78 9.70 -14.11
CA TYR A 85 0.85 8.98 -12.83
C TYR A 85 0.12 9.69 -11.69
N GLY A 86 -0.63 10.74 -11.96
CA GLY A 86 -1.40 11.46 -10.93
C GLY A 86 -0.53 12.13 -9.86
N ILE A 87 0.71 12.51 -10.20
CA ILE A 87 1.64 13.13 -9.26
C ILE A 87 1.18 14.55 -8.95
N PHE A 88 1.46 15.04 -7.74
CA PHE A 88 1.02 16.35 -7.24
C PHE A 88 -0.51 16.50 -7.10
N GLY A 89 -1.21 15.40 -6.78
CA GLY A 89 -2.66 15.43 -6.55
C GLY A 89 -3.50 15.51 -7.83
N GLN A 90 -2.88 15.30 -8.98
CA GLN A 90 -3.59 15.24 -10.26
C GLN A 90 -4.24 13.85 -10.44
N LYS A 91 -5.29 13.81 -11.26
CA LYS A 91 -5.90 12.54 -11.65
C LYS A 91 -5.05 11.87 -12.73
N GLU A 92 -4.84 10.55 -12.59
CA GLU A 92 -4.19 9.74 -13.61
C GLU A 92 -4.93 9.85 -14.95
N THR A 93 -4.17 10.08 -16.01
CA THR A 93 -4.69 10.25 -17.37
C THR A 93 -4.00 9.30 -18.34
N THR A 94 -4.73 8.87 -19.37
CA THR A 94 -4.17 8.00 -20.40
C THR A 94 -3.28 8.79 -21.38
N GLN A 95 -2.33 8.12 -22.02
CA GLN A 95 -1.49 8.76 -23.06
C GLN A 95 -2.31 9.44 -24.17
N ARG A 96 -3.50 8.90 -24.47
CA ARG A 96 -4.40 9.44 -25.49
C ARG A 96 -5.02 10.78 -25.03
N GLU A 97 -5.48 10.85 -23.81
CA GLU A 97 -6.03 12.06 -23.21
C GLU A 97 -4.97 13.14 -23.02
N ILE A 98 -3.75 12.75 -22.61
CA ILE A 98 -2.61 13.66 -22.53
C ILE A 98 -2.28 14.24 -23.90
N ALA A 99 -2.27 13.41 -24.93
CA ALA A 99 -2.03 13.83 -26.31
C ALA A 99 -3.08 14.87 -26.77
N GLN A 100 -4.36 14.63 -26.48
CA GLN A 100 -5.44 15.57 -26.76
C GLN A 100 -5.29 16.89 -25.99
N LYS A 101 -4.98 16.83 -24.67
CA LYS A 101 -4.80 18.03 -23.84
C LYS A 101 -3.63 18.90 -24.28
N LEU A 102 -2.56 18.28 -24.76
CA LEU A 102 -1.33 18.98 -25.15
C LEU A 102 -1.24 19.28 -26.64
N GLY A 103 -2.22 18.87 -27.44
CA GLY A 103 -2.23 19.09 -28.90
C GLY A 103 -1.10 18.36 -29.64
N ILE A 104 -0.65 17.18 -29.15
CA ILE A 104 0.45 16.40 -29.70
C ILE A 104 0.02 14.97 -30.03
N SER A 105 0.82 14.24 -30.80
CA SER A 105 0.51 12.84 -31.09
C SER A 105 0.73 11.93 -29.87
N ARG A 106 -0.08 10.87 -29.73
CA ARG A 106 0.09 9.84 -28.70
C ARG A 106 1.50 9.22 -28.73
N SER A 107 2.04 8.98 -29.94
CA SER A 107 3.38 8.42 -30.12
C SER A 107 4.46 9.34 -29.54
N TYR A 108 4.25 10.65 -29.65
CA TYR A 108 5.17 11.63 -29.09
C TYR A 108 5.09 11.67 -27.56
N VAL A 109 3.90 11.59 -26.98
CA VAL A 109 3.70 11.43 -25.52
C VAL A 109 4.44 10.20 -25.00
N SER A 110 4.26 9.05 -25.63
CA SER A 110 4.92 7.79 -25.23
C SER A 110 6.46 7.89 -25.30
N ARG A 111 6.99 8.60 -26.30
CA ARG A 111 8.43 8.81 -26.44
C ARG A 111 8.99 9.70 -25.34
N ILE A 112 8.30 10.79 -25.02
CA ILE A 112 8.69 11.70 -23.93
C ILE A 112 8.63 10.98 -22.59
N GLU A 113 7.54 10.25 -22.32
CA GLU A 113 7.38 9.45 -21.09
C GLU A 113 8.55 8.47 -20.92
N LYS A 114 8.88 7.72 -21.97
CA LYS A 114 9.98 6.75 -21.95
C LYS A 114 11.34 7.41 -21.69
N ASN A 115 11.60 8.56 -22.30
CA ASN A 115 12.82 9.31 -22.08
C ASN A 115 12.90 9.87 -20.64
N ALA A 116 11.82 10.43 -20.14
CA ALA A 116 11.75 10.96 -18.79
C ALA A 116 11.97 9.87 -17.73
N LEU A 117 11.31 8.71 -17.88
CA LEU A 117 11.52 7.55 -16.99
C LEU A 117 12.96 7.03 -17.07
N SER A 118 13.58 7.02 -18.26
CA SER A 118 14.98 6.63 -18.41
C SER A 118 15.94 7.58 -17.67
N LYS A 119 15.68 8.88 -17.75
CA LYS A 119 16.47 9.90 -16.99
C LYS A 119 16.34 9.71 -15.49
N LEU A 120 15.09 9.54 -14.98
CA LEU A 120 14.87 9.27 -13.55
C LEU A 120 15.59 8.00 -13.10
N ARG A 121 15.49 6.94 -13.88
CA ARG A 121 16.18 5.66 -13.59
C ARG A 121 17.69 5.82 -13.51
N SER A 122 18.27 6.63 -14.37
CA SER A 122 19.72 6.94 -14.34
C SER A 122 20.11 7.65 -13.05
N CYS A 123 19.34 8.65 -12.62
CA CYS A 123 19.59 9.39 -11.37
C CYS A 123 19.56 8.46 -10.13
N PHE A 124 18.57 7.56 -10.05
CA PHE A 124 18.52 6.57 -8.97
C PHE A 124 19.69 5.57 -9.00
N ARG A 125 20.11 5.14 -10.19
CA ARG A 125 21.25 4.20 -10.34
C ARG A 125 22.59 4.83 -9.97
N GLU A 126 22.82 6.09 -10.28
CA GLU A 126 24.03 6.81 -9.92
C GLU A 126 24.18 6.97 -8.42
N LYS A 127 23.08 7.27 -7.72
CA LYS A 127 23.09 7.34 -6.26
C LYS A 127 23.40 6.00 -5.61
N GLY A 128 22.83 4.89 -6.10
CA GLY A 128 23.14 3.57 -5.59
C GLY A 128 24.63 3.18 -5.68
N LYS A 129 25.35 3.79 -6.63
CA LYS A 129 26.82 3.63 -6.75
C LYS A 129 27.61 4.53 -5.80
N THR A 130 27.07 5.70 -5.44
CA THR A 130 27.77 6.66 -4.56
C THR A 130 27.62 6.27 -3.09
N GLY A 131 26.46 5.74 -2.68
CA GLY A 131 26.21 5.28 -1.31
C GLY A 131 27.06 4.10 -0.84
N ILE A 132 27.68 3.35 -1.76
CA ILE A 132 28.59 2.22 -1.43
C ILE A 132 30.04 2.72 -1.16
N ARG A 133 30.36 3.96 -1.51
CA ARG A 133 31.71 4.52 -1.35
C ARG A 133 31.97 5.27 -0.03
N GLU A 134 30.91 5.59 0.73
CA GLU A 134 31.07 6.32 2.01
C GLU A 134 31.10 5.41 3.25
N SER A 135 31.07 4.09 3.09
CA SER A 135 31.18 3.12 4.20
C SER A 135 32.48 2.27 4.09
N ARG A 136 33.61 2.94 3.86
CA ARG A 136 34.94 2.33 4.04
C ARG A 136 35.86 3.27 4.81
#